data_45a5aa8d9c06e062640e8bfb68eec655
#
_entry.id   45a5aa8d9c06e062640e8bfb68eec655
#
_cell.length_a   1.000
_cell.length_b   1.000
_cell.length_c   1.000
_cell.angle_alpha   90.00
_cell.angle_beta   90.00
_cell.angle_gamma   90.00
#
_symmetry.space_group_name_H-M   'P 1'
#
loop_
_entity.id
_entity.type
_entity.pdbx_description
1 polymer ?
#
loop_
_entity_poly.entity_id
_entity_poly.type
_entity_poly.pdbx_seq_one_letter_code
_entity_poly.pdbx_strand_id
1 'polypeptide(L)'
;MKTVSLRLPGLAVFAAMFPALVSGQAIRTSWGAPDLQGIWGNPHVIPLQRPTEFGTRAFLTDEEIAAAEQELLRRSQQPGRDSREGLGTEKDVARAYNNHWSGDPSLSRGVRTSMIIDPPDGQIPSLTPEAQVRVAEKGEYLLALLQGTSGGRPGPISPRRSEPSPDYNLDRINRTDGPEDRSAAERCYRYNLPVLLEAGTYGGVARIVQSPSSVAIYYDVGQGQGFSRVIPITDRPHLPGHIRQRYGDARGRWEGDTLVVEITNFTQKTNVHGSREDLHLIERYQRINAETLSYQVTIEDPTTFTRSFTAAQEFTKHSARENQVFEGGCHEGCLLYTSDAA
;
A
#
# COMPACT_ATOMS: atom_id res chain seq x y z
N MET A 1 -58.41 -45.60 27.53
CA MET A 1 -57.36 -45.45 26.53
C MET A 1 -57.49 -44.06 25.94
N LYS A 2 -56.61 -43.13 26.32
CA LYS A 2 -56.56 -41.74 25.78
C LYS A 2 -55.32 -41.62 24.89
N THR A 3 -55.52 -41.46 23.59
CA THR A 3 -54.47 -41.24 22.61
C THR A 3 -54.00 -39.79 22.69
N VAL A 4 -52.74 -39.61 23.01
CA VAL A 4 -52.07 -38.30 22.98
C VAL A 4 -51.45 -38.09 21.58
N SER A 5 -51.90 -37.09 20.87
CA SER A 5 -51.41 -36.69 19.56
C SER A 5 -50.26 -35.68 19.75
N LEU A 6 -49.03 -36.09 19.41
CA LEU A 6 -47.84 -35.24 19.45
C LEU A 6 -47.77 -34.42 18.16
N ARG A 7 -47.92 -33.10 18.24
CA ARG A 7 -47.71 -32.17 17.10
C ARG A 7 -46.24 -31.72 17.12
N LEU A 8 -45.48 -32.06 16.10
CA LEU A 8 -44.14 -31.49 15.82
C LEU A 8 -44.28 -30.09 15.26
N PRO A 9 -43.48 -29.13 15.73
CA PRO A 9 -43.45 -27.82 15.10
C PRO A 9 -42.64 -27.87 13.80
N GLY A 10 -43.25 -27.37 12.71
CA GLY A 10 -42.59 -27.25 11.43
C GLY A 10 -41.41 -26.24 11.45
N LEU A 11 -40.24 -26.70 11.09
CA LEU A 11 -39.05 -25.87 10.87
C LEU A 11 -39.24 -25.11 9.56
N ALA A 12 -39.54 -23.80 9.63
CA ALA A 12 -39.57 -22.92 8.46
C ALA A 12 -38.08 -22.63 8.06
N VAL A 13 -37.62 -23.26 7.00
CA VAL A 13 -36.35 -22.93 6.36
C VAL A 13 -36.55 -21.60 5.60
N PHE A 14 -36.04 -20.51 6.17
CA PHE A 14 -35.88 -19.26 5.47
C PHE A 14 -34.75 -19.41 4.46
N ALA A 15 -35.06 -19.68 3.20
CA ALA A 15 -34.11 -19.54 2.10
C ALA A 15 -33.82 -18.05 1.91
N ALA A 16 -32.69 -17.60 2.39
CA ALA A 16 -32.16 -16.28 2.06
C ALA A 16 -31.86 -16.26 0.56
N MET A 17 -32.73 -15.63 -0.22
CA MET A 17 -32.45 -15.25 -1.60
C MET A 17 -31.35 -14.18 -1.58
N PHE A 18 -30.09 -14.60 -1.73
CA PHE A 18 -29.06 -13.69 -2.18
C PHE A 18 -29.39 -13.29 -3.62
N PRO A 19 -29.40 -11.97 -3.94
CA PRO A 19 -29.54 -11.56 -5.32
C PRO A 19 -28.33 -12.15 -6.07
N ALA A 20 -28.60 -12.99 -7.07
CA ALA A 20 -27.58 -13.42 -8.01
C ALA A 20 -27.07 -12.15 -8.69
N LEU A 21 -25.87 -11.71 -8.32
CA LEU A 21 -25.13 -10.73 -9.09
C LEU A 21 -25.06 -11.28 -10.52
N VAL A 22 -25.65 -10.55 -11.47
CA VAL A 22 -25.48 -10.83 -12.89
C VAL A 22 -23.98 -10.69 -13.15
N SER A 23 -23.25 -11.79 -13.05
CA SER A 23 -21.84 -11.85 -13.41
C SER A 23 -21.80 -11.69 -14.92
N GLY A 24 -21.48 -10.48 -15.40
CA GLY A 24 -21.00 -10.32 -16.76
C GLY A 24 -19.88 -11.33 -16.96
N GLN A 25 -19.89 -12.02 -18.08
CA GLN A 25 -18.92 -13.07 -18.39
C GLN A 25 -17.51 -12.48 -18.21
N ALA A 26 -16.71 -13.04 -17.30
CA ALA A 26 -15.36 -12.55 -17.01
C ALA A 26 -14.54 -12.47 -18.31
N ILE A 27 -13.87 -11.36 -18.54
CA ILE A 27 -12.96 -11.21 -19.69
C ILE A 27 -11.83 -12.21 -19.51
N ARG A 28 -11.56 -13.03 -20.56
CA ARG A 28 -10.58 -14.10 -20.48
C ARG A 28 -9.46 -13.93 -21.51
N THR A 29 -8.31 -14.42 -21.15
CA THR A 29 -7.15 -14.55 -22.04
C THR A 29 -7.42 -15.63 -23.11
N SER A 30 -6.58 -15.69 -24.14
CA SER A 30 -6.69 -16.70 -25.19
C SER A 30 -6.49 -18.15 -24.68
N TRP A 31 -5.90 -18.34 -23.52
CA TRP A 31 -5.72 -19.65 -22.84
C TRP A 31 -6.74 -19.90 -21.73
N GLY A 32 -7.80 -19.09 -21.63
CA GLY A 32 -8.95 -19.31 -20.78
C GLY A 32 -8.86 -18.80 -19.33
N ALA A 33 -7.72 -18.30 -18.87
CA ALA A 33 -7.60 -17.67 -17.56
C ALA A 33 -8.33 -16.31 -17.51
N PRO A 34 -8.80 -15.85 -16.34
CA PRO A 34 -9.28 -14.47 -16.19
C PRO A 34 -8.21 -13.47 -16.65
N ASP A 35 -8.62 -12.46 -17.42
CA ASP A 35 -7.70 -11.47 -17.97
C ASP A 35 -7.57 -10.25 -17.05
N LEU A 36 -6.46 -10.17 -16.34
CA LEU A 36 -6.10 -9.03 -15.49
C LEU A 36 -5.16 -8.04 -16.21
N GLN A 37 -4.81 -8.29 -17.47
CA GLN A 37 -3.81 -7.50 -18.18
C GLN A 37 -4.25 -6.05 -18.36
N GLY A 38 -3.30 -5.14 -18.26
CA GLY A 38 -3.53 -3.72 -18.44
C GLY A 38 -2.64 -2.87 -17.56
N ILE A 39 -2.86 -1.57 -17.65
CA ILE A 39 -2.32 -0.58 -16.72
C ILE A 39 -3.46 -0.13 -15.83
N TRP A 40 -3.26 -0.24 -14.53
CA TRP A 40 -4.25 -0.01 -13.51
C TRP A 40 -3.75 1.08 -12.57
N GLY A 41 -4.49 2.16 -12.47
CA GLY A 41 -4.20 3.27 -11.58
C GLY A 41 -5.17 3.34 -10.42
N ASN A 42 -4.78 4.03 -9.37
CA ASN A 42 -5.65 4.32 -8.25
C ASN A 42 -6.16 5.77 -8.31
N PRO A 43 -7.38 5.99 -8.82
CA PRO A 43 -7.96 7.32 -8.87
C PRO A 43 -8.53 7.78 -7.51
N HIS A 44 -8.61 6.87 -6.52
CA HIS A 44 -9.34 7.14 -5.29
C HIS A 44 -8.41 7.45 -4.12
N VAL A 45 -8.63 8.57 -3.47
CA VAL A 45 -7.97 8.93 -2.20
C VAL A 45 -8.76 8.31 -1.05
N ILE A 46 -8.32 7.17 -0.55
CA ILE A 46 -8.90 6.48 0.61
C ILE A 46 -7.82 6.38 1.67
N PRO A 47 -8.05 6.82 2.93
CA PRO A 47 -7.07 6.64 4.00
C PRO A 47 -6.90 5.15 4.34
N LEU A 48 -5.69 4.76 4.72
CA LEU A 48 -5.43 3.37 5.13
C LEU A 48 -6.28 3.01 6.35
N GLN A 49 -6.21 3.82 7.39
CA GLN A 49 -7.00 3.66 8.61
C GLN A 49 -8.19 4.64 8.61
N ARG A 50 -9.28 4.23 9.24
CA ARG A 50 -10.48 5.05 9.34
C ARG A 50 -10.25 6.23 10.28
N PRO A 51 -10.48 7.47 9.82
CA PRO A 51 -10.51 8.62 10.69
C PRO A 51 -11.56 8.46 11.80
N THR A 52 -11.20 8.92 13.01
CA THR A 52 -12.00 8.68 14.22
C THR A 52 -13.40 9.28 14.16
N GLU A 53 -13.59 10.35 13.38
CA GLU A 53 -14.90 10.99 13.17
C GLU A 53 -15.94 10.08 12.50
N PHE A 54 -15.49 9.04 11.78
CA PHE A 54 -16.41 8.08 11.14
C PHE A 54 -16.83 6.92 12.06
N GLY A 55 -16.17 6.74 13.21
CA GLY A 55 -16.47 5.64 14.15
C GLY A 55 -16.39 4.28 13.46
N THR A 56 -17.50 3.54 13.43
CA THR A 56 -17.60 2.22 12.77
C THR A 56 -18.17 2.31 11.34
N ARG A 57 -18.46 3.48 10.85
CA ARG A 57 -19.10 3.69 9.54
C ARG A 57 -18.11 3.44 8.40
N ALA A 58 -18.35 2.40 7.62
CA ALA A 58 -17.45 1.92 6.57
C ALA A 58 -17.51 2.75 5.27
N PHE A 59 -18.61 3.48 5.03
CA PHE A 59 -18.85 4.23 3.79
C PHE A 59 -19.18 5.67 4.08
N LEU A 60 -18.79 6.55 3.17
CA LEU A 60 -19.20 7.95 3.13
C LEU A 60 -20.65 8.06 2.63
N THR A 61 -21.33 9.16 2.98
CA THR A 61 -22.58 9.54 2.32
C THR A 61 -22.29 10.25 1.00
N ASP A 62 -23.33 10.37 0.15
CA ASP A 62 -23.19 11.07 -1.15
C ASP A 62 -22.79 12.54 -0.94
N GLU A 63 -23.30 13.18 0.11
CA GLU A 63 -22.97 14.57 0.44
C GLU A 63 -21.50 14.70 0.88
N GLU A 64 -20.99 13.73 1.64
CA GLU A 64 -19.57 13.71 2.08
C GLU A 64 -18.63 13.46 0.90
N ILE A 65 -19.02 12.59 -0.03
CA ILE A 65 -18.27 12.35 -1.26
C ILE A 65 -18.23 13.65 -2.08
N ALA A 66 -19.36 14.28 -2.32
CA ALA A 66 -19.44 15.53 -3.08
C ALA A 66 -18.61 16.65 -2.45
N ALA A 67 -18.65 16.80 -1.11
CA ALA A 67 -17.86 17.79 -0.40
C ALA A 67 -16.35 17.50 -0.51
N ALA A 68 -15.93 16.24 -0.41
CA ALA A 68 -14.54 15.84 -0.54
C ALA A 68 -14.02 16.05 -1.98
N GLU A 69 -14.82 15.78 -3.00
CA GLU A 69 -14.47 16.04 -4.40
C GLU A 69 -14.33 17.52 -4.70
N GLN A 70 -15.22 18.36 -4.15
CA GLN A 70 -15.08 19.81 -4.24
C GLN A 70 -13.79 20.31 -3.60
N GLU A 71 -13.39 19.74 -2.46
CA GLU A 71 -12.14 20.09 -1.80
C GLU A 71 -10.91 19.62 -2.61
N LEU A 72 -10.94 18.43 -3.20
CA LEU A 72 -9.89 17.96 -4.11
C LEU A 72 -9.76 18.88 -5.33
N LEU A 73 -10.88 19.26 -5.94
CA LEU A 73 -10.91 20.21 -7.05
C LEU A 73 -10.36 21.57 -6.65
N ARG A 74 -10.75 22.08 -5.49
CA ARG A 74 -10.22 23.35 -4.95
C ARG A 74 -8.70 23.30 -4.75
N ARG A 75 -8.17 22.17 -4.26
CA ARG A 75 -6.73 21.98 -4.09
C ARG A 75 -6.00 21.90 -5.43
N SER A 76 -6.56 21.21 -6.40
CA SER A 76 -5.96 21.11 -7.74
C SER A 76 -5.92 22.44 -8.48
N GLN A 77 -6.87 23.36 -8.19
CA GLN A 77 -6.94 24.70 -8.74
C GLN A 77 -6.09 25.74 -8.00
N GLN A 78 -5.44 25.36 -6.89
CA GLN A 78 -4.52 26.28 -6.22
C GLN A 78 -3.35 26.59 -7.16
N PRO A 79 -3.02 27.88 -7.35
CA PRO A 79 -1.96 28.26 -8.27
C PRO A 79 -0.66 27.56 -7.86
N GLY A 80 -0.15 26.76 -8.79
CA GLY A 80 1.17 26.17 -8.68
C GLY A 80 2.27 27.23 -8.81
N ARG A 81 3.50 26.79 -9.05
CA ARG A 81 4.69 27.63 -9.23
C ARG A 81 4.57 28.71 -10.32
N ASP A 82 3.59 28.57 -11.24
CA ASP A 82 3.34 29.53 -12.31
C ASP A 82 2.67 30.82 -11.83
N SER A 83 2.12 30.86 -10.61
CA SER A 83 1.71 32.12 -10.02
C SER A 83 2.95 32.90 -9.57
N ARG A 84 3.24 33.99 -10.25
CA ARG A 84 4.42 34.85 -9.99
C ARG A 84 4.42 35.53 -8.63
N GLU A 85 3.40 35.32 -7.81
CA GLU A 85 3.29 35.87 -6.47
C GLU A 85 4.07 34.99 -5.48
N GLY A 86 5.19 35.48 -4.98
CA GLY A 86 6.01 34.83 -3.98
C GLY A 86 7.17 33.96 -4.50
N LEU A 87 7.53 34.08 -5.79
CA LEU A 87 8.72 33.40 -6.35
C LEU A 87 9.98 33.74 -5.55
N GLY A 88 10.75 32.69 -5.18
CA GLY A 88 11.99 32.82 -4.41
C GLY A 88 11.78 32.96 -2.90
N THR A 89 10.57 32.80 -2.39
CA THR A 89 10.29 32.76 -0.95
C THR A 89 10.21 31.31 -0.45
N GLU A 90 10.36 31.11 0.87
CA GLU A 90 10.18 29.82 1.52
C GLU A 90 8.78 29.21 1.24
N LYS A 91 7.76 30.07 1.09
CA LYS A 91 6.41 29.65 0.70
C LYS A 91 6.32 29.16 -0.74
N ASP A 92 7.15 29.67 -1.65
CA ASP A 92 7.25 29.22 -3.02
C ASP A 92 7.85 27.81 -3.08
N VAL A 93 8.91 27.55 -2.36
CA VAL A 93 9.53 26.22 -2.27
C VAL A 93 8.56 25.19 -1.70
N ALA A 94 7.83 25.52 -0.62
CA ALA A 94 6.87 24.62 0.01
C ALA A 94 5.65 24.31 -0.89
N ARG A 95 5.22 25.23 -1.75
CA ARG A 95 4.07 25.05 -2.66
C ARG A 95 4.44 24.40 -3.99
N ALA A 96 5.57 24.81 -4.57
CA ALA A 96 5.88 24.54 -5.96
C ALA A 96 6.25 23.09 -6.25
N TYR A 97 6.94 22.46 -5.33
CA TYR A 97 7.47 21.12 -5.56
C TYR A 97 6.38 20.03 -5.43
N ASN A 98 5.47 20.21 -4.48
CA ASN A 98 4.47 19.18 -4.18
C ASN A 98 3.23 19.28 -5.08
N ASN A 99 2.84 20.46 -5.54
CA ASN A 99 1.63 20.63 -6.36
C ASN A 99 1.77 20.03 -7.75
N HIS A 100 2.96 20.06 -8.34
CA HIS A 100 3.21 19.46 -9.65
C HIS A 100 3.07 17.92 -9.60
N TRP A 101 3.40 17.31 -8.45
CA TRP A 101 3.40 15.86 -8.27
C TRP A 101 2.14 15.32 -7.59
N SER A 102 1.41 16.16 -6.86
CA SER A 102 0.22 15.78 -6.11
C SER A 102 -1.11 16.23 -6.73
N GLY A 103 -1.06 17.00 -7.81
CA GLY A 103 -2.23 17.61 -8.44
C GLY A 103 -2.74 16.83 -9.64
N ASP A 104 -2.97 15.52 -9.52
CA ASP A 104 -3.73 14.83 -10.55
C ASP A 104 -5.22 15.24 -10.41
N PRO A 105 -5.77 16.02 -11.35
CA PRO A 105 -7.17 16.45 -11.31
C PRO A 105 -8.15 15.27 -11.50
N SER A 106 -7.66 14.08 -11.84
CA SER A 106 -8.47 12.87 -11.97
C SER A 106 -8.68 12.15 -10.62
N LEU A 107 -8.01 12.59 -9.54
CA LEU A 107 -8.22 11.99 -8.23
C LEU A 107 -9.64 12.27 -7.73
N SER A 108 -10.37 11.22 -7.45
CA SER A 108 -11.68 11.27 -6.81
C SER A 108 -11.61 10.75 -5.38
N ARG A 109 -12.62 11.08 -4.59
CA ARG A 109 -12.77 10.49 -3.26
C ARG A 109 -13.45 9.14 -3.40
N GLY A 110 -12.78 8.06 -2.96
CA GLY A 110 -13.42 6.75 -2.89
C GLY A 110 -14.53 6.70 -1.84
N VAL A 111 -15.49 5.83 -2.05
CA VAL A 111 -16.70 5.70 -1.20
C VAL A 111 -16.41 5.16 0.20
N ARG A 112 -15.25 4.53 0.42
CA ARG A 112 -14.88 3.96 1.73
C ARG A 112 -14.25 4.99 2.64
N THR A 113 -14.50 4.84 3.95
CA THR A 113 -13.86 5.65 4.99
C THR A 113 -12.44 5.17 5.31
N SER A 114 -12.08 3.92 4.95
CA SER A 114 -10.74 3.34 5.09
C SER A 114 -10.49 2.25 4.06
N MET A 115 -9.21 2.02 3.75
CA MET A 115 -8.80 0.82 3.00
C MET A 115 -8.96 -0.43 3.86
N ILE A 116 -8.68 -0.37 5.18
CA ILE A 116 -8.86 -1.50 6.09
C ILE A 116 -10.35 -1.82 6.21
N ILE A 117 -10.69 -3.06 5.86
CA ILE A 117 -12.06 -3.60 5.87
C ILE A 117 -12.27 -4.65 6.96
N ASP A 118 -11.21 -5.27 7.44
CA ASP A 118 -11.17 -6.14 8.60
C ASP A 118 -9.89 -5.85 9.39
N PRO A 119 -9.99 -5.51 10.68
CA PRO A 119 -11.18 -5.47 11.51
C PRO A 119 -12.17 -4.35 11.13
N PRO A 120 -13.47 -4.48 11.55
CA PRO A 120 -14.53 -3.57 11.10
C PRO A 120 -14.40 -2.13 11.62
N ASP A 121 -13.56 -1.88 12.63
CA ASP A 121 -13.20 -0.52 13.08
C ASP A 121 -12.31 0.22 12.06
N GLY A 122 -11.77 -0.50 11.07
CA GLY A 122 -10.92 0.07 10.03
C GLY A 122 -9.54 0.50 10.53
N GLN A 123 -9.04 -0.09 11.61
CA GLN A 123 -7.74 0.22 12.20
C GLN A 123 -6.74 -0.91 12.00
N ILE A 124 -5.46 -0.56 11.99
CA ILE A 124 -4.39 -1.56 12.14
C ILE A 124 -4.48 -2.14 13.55
N PRO A 125 -4.49 -3.48 13.71
CA PRO A 125 -4.51 -4.11 15.02
C PRO A 125 -3.37 -3.66 15.91
N SER A 126 -3.58 -3.71 17.22
CA SER A 126 -2.54 -3.41 18.20
C SER A 126 -1.31 -4.29 17.98
N LEU A 127 -0.16 -3.70 18.24
CA LEU A 127 1.11 -4.42 18.23
C LEU A 127 1.20 -5.38 19.41
N THR A 128 1.91 -6.49 19.23
CA THR A 128 2.32 -7.36 20.33
C THR A 128 3.25 -6.61 21.30
N PRO A 129 3.40 -7.06 22.56
CA PRO A 129 4.32 -6.44 23.50
C PRO A 129 5.76 -6.35 22.97
N GLU A 130 6.22 -7.39 22.29
CA GLU A 130 7.56 -7.43 21.69
C GLU A 130 7.71 -6.43 20.55
N ALA A 131 6.70 -6.28 19.71
CA ALA A 131 6.69 -5.30 18.63
C ALA A 131 6.62 -3.87 19.17
N GLN A 132 5.89 -3.62 20.26
CA GLN A 132 5.85 -2.32 20.92
C GLN A 132 7.24 -1.91 21.42
N VAL A 133 8.02 -2.83 22.00
CA VAL A 133 9.41 -2.57 22.42
C VAL A 133 10.27 -2.17 21.23
N ARG A 134 10.19 -2.91 20.10
CA ARG A 134 10.95 -2.57 18.88
C ARG A 134 10.62 -1.18 18.34
N VAL A 135 9.33 -0.83 18.31
CA VAL A 135 8.87 0.48 17.84
C VAL A 135 9.33 1.61 18.78
N ALA A 136 9.27 1.37 20.10
CA ALA A 136 9.75 2.32 21.09
C ALA A 136 11.27 2.55 20.97
N GLU A 137 12.06 1.48 20.80
CA GLU A 137 13.50 1.56 20.60
C GLU A 137 13.86 2.37 19.34
N LYS A 138 13.16 2.14 18.23
CA LYS A 138 13.31 2.95 17.02
C LYS A 138 12.99 4.42 17.28
N GLY A 139 11.92 4.71 18.01
CA GLY A 139 11.54 6.07 18.40
C GLY A 139 12.62 6.76 19.23
N GLU A 140 13.15 6.08 20.23
CA GLU A 140 14.23 6.59 21.08
C GLU A 140 15.54 6.82 20.28
N TYR A 141 15.85 5.95 19.34
CA TYR A 141 17.00 6.14 18.45
C TYR A 141 16.82 7.40 17.59
N LEU A 142 15.65 7.59 16.95
CA LEU A 142 15.36 8.79 16.16
C LEU A 142 15.49 10.07 16.98
N LEU A 143 14.95 10.07 18.20
CA LEU A 143 15.07 11.22 19.10
C LEU A 143 16.53 11.52 19.48
N ALA A 144 17.34 10.47 19.64
CA ALA A 144 18.78 10.62 19.91
C ALA A 144 19.52 11.21 18.70
N LEU A 145 19.16 10.81 17.46
CA LEU A 145 19.75 11.39 16.25
C LEU A 145 19.44 12.88 16.09
N LEU A 146 18.25 13.31 16.54
CA LEU A 146 17.83 14.71 16.51
C LEU A 146 18.40 15.57 17.65
N GLN A 147 18.99 14.96 18.67
CA GLN A 147 19.53 15.70 19.81
C GLN A 147 20.72 16.59 19.40
N GLY A 148 20.67 17.86 19.78
CA GLY A 148 21.70 18.83 19.43
C GLY A 148 21.66 19.33 17.99
N THR A 149 20.62 19.00 17.20
CA THR A 149 20.43 19.48 15.83
C THR A 149 19.38 20.59 15.77
N SER A 150 19.35 21.33 14.67
CA SER A 150 18.33 22.34 14.41
C SER A 150 16.93 21.66 14.35
N GLY A 151 16.00 22.14 15.16
CA GLY A 151 14.66 21.56 15.28
C GLY A 151 14.55 20.29 16.14
N GLY A 152 15.67 19.82 16.71
CA GLY A 152 15.70 18.66 17.59
C GLY A 152 15.69 19.01 19.09
N ARG A 153 15.93 18.01 19.93
CA ARG A 153 16.04 18.19 21.38
C ARG A 153 17.28 19.01 21.74
N PRO A 154 17.23 19.93 22.70
CA PRO A 154 18.43 20.64 23.19
C PRO A 154 19.41 19.67 23.87
N GLY A 155 20.68 20.02 23.84
CA GLY A 155 21.73 19.27 24.53
C GLY A 155 22.90 18.91 23.63
N PRO A 156 23.92 18.24 24.17
CA PRO A 156 25.05 17.76 23.36
C PRO A 156 24.60 16.67 22.38
N ILE A 157 25.33 16.52 21.28
CA ILE A 157 25.11 15.47 20.31
C ILE A 157 25.14 14.09 21.00
N SER A 158 24.10 13.28 20.76
CA SER A 158 24.00 11.97 21.38
C SER A 158 25.07 11.01 20.85
N PRO A 159 25.75 10.24 21.72
CA PRO A 159 26.69 9.19 21.31
C PRO A 159 26.01 8.08 20.49
N ARG A 160 24.71 7.88 20.60
CA ARG A 160 23.94 6.91 19.81
C ARG A 160 23.99 7.17 18.29
N ARG A 161 24.42 8.35 17.87
CA ARG A 161 24.62 8.64 16.43
C ARG A 161 25.66 7.75 15.76
N SER A 162 26.61 7.21 16.53
CA SER A 162 27.59 6.26 16.02
C SER A 162 27.11 4.80 16.03
N GLU A 163 25.98 4.52 16.66
CA GLU A 163 25.41 3.18 16.70
C GLU A 163 24.79 2.82 15.33
N PRO A 164 24.74 1.52 14.98
CA PRO A 164 23.96 1.06 13.82
C PRO A 164 22.48 1.37 14.02
N SER A 165 21.77 1.67 12.92
CA SER A 165 20.32 1.87 12.98
C SER A 165 19.62 0.58 13.42
N PRO A 166 18.64 0.65 14.33
CA PRO A 166 17.80 -0.49 14.71
C PRO A 166 16.87 -0.97 13.59
N ASP A 167 16.67 -0.15 12.55
CA ASP A 167 15.85 -0.46 11.39
C ASP A 167 16.64 -0.16 10.11
N TYR A 168 16.68 -1.13 9.19
CA TYR A 168 17.38 -1.00 7.91
C TYR A 168 16.87 0.18 7.05
N ASN A 169 15.58 0.50 7.14
CA ASN A 169 14.96 1.55 6.34
C ASN A 169 15.06 2.95 6.97
N LEU A 170 15.66 3.06 8.14
CA LEU A 170 15.81 4.31 8.86
C LEU A 170 17.11 4.99 8.45
N ASP A 171 17.02 6.23 7.95
CA ASP A 171 18.21 7.02 7.70
C ASP A 171 18.85 7.51 8.99
N ARG A 172 20.16 7.68 8.96
CA ARG A 172 20.94 8.27 10.04
C ARG A 172 21.13 9.74 9.74
N ILE A 173 20.25 10.54 10.28
CA ILE A 173 20.22 11.99 10.08
C ILE A 173 21.60 12.60 10.33
N ASN A 174 22.07 13.41 9.39
CA ASN A 174 23.38 14.07 9.40
C ASN A 174 24.60 13.11 9.36
N ARG A 175 24.43 11.92 8.80
CA ARG A 175 25.54 11.02 8.46
C ARG A 175 25.52 10.67 6.98
N THR A 176 26.71 10.61 6.39
CA THR A 176 26.92 10.30 4.97
C THR A 176 28.20 9.48 4.75
N ASP A 177 28.64 8.76 5.79
CA ASP A 177 29.90 8.00 5.73
C ASP A 177 29.78 6.75 4.85
N GLY A 178 28.55 6.26 4.68
CA GLY A 178 28.27 5.10 3.85
C GLY A 178 26.82 5.07 3.35
N PRO A 179 26.49 4.19 2.38
CA PRO A 179 25.13 4.08 1.84
C PRO A 179 24.11 3.66 2.89
N GLU A 180 24.52 2.94 3.93
CA GLU A 180 23.65 2.53 5.04
C GLU A 180 23.23 3.68 5.95
N ASP A 181 23.87 4.84 5.83
CA ASP A 181 23.46 6.05 6.54
C ASP A 181 22.21 6.70 5.91
N ARG A 182 21.90 6.31 4.68
CA ARG A 182 20.74 6.80 3.93
C ARG A 182 19.54 5.88 4.04
N SER A 183 18.37 6.47 3.99
CA SER A 183 17.11 5.71 4.01
C SER A 183 17.00 4.78 2.80
N ALA A 184 16.17 3.78 2.89
CA ALA A 184 15.88 2.89 1.77
C ALA A 184 15.32 3.66 0.55
N ALA A 185 14.63 4.77 0.77
CA ALA A 185 14.10 5.62 -0.29
C ALA A 185 15.23 6.30 -1.09
N GLU A 186 16.23 6.86 -0.41
CA GLU A 186 17.39 7.50 -1.05
C GLU A 186 18.28 6.48 -1.78
N ARG A 187 18.19 5.21 -1.39
CA ARG A 187 18.87 4.08 -2.05
C ARG A 187 18.01 3.37 -3.08
N CYS A 188 16.94 3.99 -3.56
CA CYS A 188 16.01 3.43 -4.55
C CYS A 188 15.30 2.12 -4.11
N TYR A 189 15.19 1.86 -2.82
CA TYR A 189 14.56 0.66 -2.23
C TYR A 189 13.35 1.02 -1.36
N ARG A 190 12.67 2.11 -1.64
CA ARG A 190 11.64 2.68 -0.75
C ARG A 190 10.50 1.72 -0.45
N TYR A 191 10.01 1.01 -1.44
CA TYR A 191 8.74 0.31 -1.34
C TYR A 191 8.89 -1.11 -0.87
N ASN A 192 7.91 -1.55 -0.07
CA ASN A 192 7.69 -2.93 0.34
C ASN A 192 6.38 -3.45 -0.25
N LEU A 193 6.09 -4.73 -0.14
CA LEU A 193 4.76 -5.25 -0.40
C LEU A 193 3.91 -5.14 0.88
N PRO A 194 2.63 -4.83 0.79
CA PRO A 194 1.86 -4.56 -0.43
C PRO A 194 2.03 -3.10 -0.89
N VAL A 195 2.57 -2.90 -2.08
CA VAL A 195 2.86 -1.55 -2.64
C VAL A 195 1.61 -0.69 -2.77
N LEU A 196 0.50 -1.31 -3.11
CA LEU A 196 -0.72 -0.59 -3.45
C LEU A 196 -1.38 0.10 -2.25
N LEU A 197 -1.03 -0.28 -1.03
CA LEU A 197 -1.46 0.44 0.17
C LEU A 197 -0.65 1.72 0.42
N GLU A 198 0.55 1.79 -0.13
CA GLU A 198 1.45 2.95 -0.02
C GLU A 198 1.33 3.90 -1.22
N ALA A 199 0.84 3.43 -2.35
CA ALA A 199 0.78 4.16 -3.61
C ALA A 199 -0.22 5.33 -3.65
N GLY A 200 -1.07 5.48 -2.65
CA GLY A 200 -2.06 6.56 -2.58
C GLY A 200 -1.48 7.97 -2.50
N THR A 201 -0.16 8.10 -2.36
CA THR A 201 0.50 9.41 -2.20
C THR A 201 0.98 10.03 -3.53
N TYR A 202 1.20 9.21 -4.59
CA TYR A 202 1.87 9.68 -5.81
C TYR A 202 1.26 9.17 -7.13
N GLY A 203 0.00 8.74 -7.14
CA GLY A 203 -0.67 8.33 -8.38
C GLY A 203 -0.08 7.09 -9.04
N GLY A 204 0.45 6.15 -8.22
CA GLY A 204 1.11 4.95 -8.73
C GLY A 204 0.23 4.11 -9.63
N VAL A 205 0.82 3.53 -10.67
CA VAL A 205 0.17 2.60 -11.59
C VAL A 205 0.82 1.23 -11.52
N ALA A 206 0.01 0.20 -11.74
CA ALA A 206 0.48 -1.17 -11.87
C ALA A 206 0.23 -1.67 -13.29
N ARG A 207 1.29 -2.12 -13.97
CA ARG A 207 1.16 -2.82 -15.25
C ARG A 207 1.16 -4.31 -15.00
N ILE A 208 0.07 -4.98 -15.37
CA ILE A 208 -0.10 -6.43 -15.26
C ILE A 208 0.04 -7.05 -16.64
N VAL A 209 0.90 -8.07 -16.75
CA VAL A 209 1.11 -8.90 -17.93
C VAL A 209 0.99 -10.36 -17.50
N GLN A 210 0.33 -11.19 -18.31
CA GLN A 210 0.10 -12.60 -18.00
C GLN A 210 0.66 -13.52 -19.06
N SER A 211 1.10 -14.68 -18.59
CA SER A 211 1.33 -15.88 -19.39
C SER A 211 0.52 -17.05 -18.81
N PRO A 212 0.45 -18.22 -19.45
CA PRO A 212 -0.21 -19.38 -18.87
C PRO A 212 0.35 -19.83 -17.52
N SER A 213 1.62 -19.56 -17.25
CA SER A 213 2.34 -20.05 -16.06
C SER A 213 2.76 -18.96 -15.08
N SER A 214 2.54 -17.68 -15.39
CA SER A 214 2.96 -16.59 -14.52
C SER A 214 2.18 -15.30 -14.75
N VAL A 215 2.16 -14.45 -13.71
CA VAL A 215 1.71 -13.08 -13.79
C VAL A 215 2.88 -12.17 -13.41
N ALA A 216 3.23 -11.23 -14.28
CA ALA A 216 4.23 -10.21 -13.99
C ALA A 216 3.52 -8.89 -13.68
N ILE A 217 3.93 -8.23 -12.59
CA ILE A 217 3.41 -6.93 -12.19
C ILE A 217 4.59 -5.97 -12.08
N TYR A 218 4.57 -4.92 -12.88
CA TYR A 218 5.43 -3.76 -12.71
C TYR A 218 4.67 -2.67 -11.96
N TYR A 219 5.24 -2.17 -10.90
CA TYR A 219 4.71 -1.04 -10.13
C TYR A 219 5.51 0.20 -10.47
N ASP A 220 4.85 1.19 -11.04
CA ASP A 220 5.37 2.55 -11.15
C ASP A 220 4.82 3.35 -9.97
N VAL A 221 5.69 3.72 -9.07
CA VAL A 221 5.32 4.41 -7.83
C VAL A 221 5.66 5.90 -7.87
N GLY A 222 5.99 6.39 -9.06
CA GLY A 222 6.35 7.78 -9.32
C GLY A 222 7.79 8.14 -8.90
N GLN A 223 8.20 9.36 -9.20
CA GLN A 223 9.53 9.91 -8.90
C GLN A 223 10.70 9.06 -9.42
N GLY A 224 10.50 8.35 -10.53
CA GLY A 224 11.52 7.49 -11.09
C GLY A 224 11.76 6.19 -10.28
N GLN A 225 10.90 5.86 -9.36
CA GLN A 225 11.00 4.65 -8.56
C GLN A 225 9.93 3.64 -9.00
N GLY A 226 10.34 2.42 -9.22
CA GLY A 226 9.45 1.33 -9.58
C GLY A 226 10.17 0.00 -9.47
N PHE A 227 9.41 -1.08 -9.41
CA PHE A 227 9.97 -2.43 -9.44
C PHE A 227 8.98 -3.41 -10.04
N SER A 228 9.48 -4.55 -10.47
CA SER A 228 8.68 -5.63 -11.00
C SER A 228 8.81 -6.88 -10.15
N ARG A 229 7.75 -7.68 -10.13
CA ARG A 229 7.80 -9.05 -9.61
C ARG A 229 7.12 -10.00 -10.58
N VAL A 230 7.58 -11.23 -10.60
CA VAL A 230 6.97 -12.33 -11.34
C VAL A 230 6.37 -13.31 -10.34
N ILE A 231 5.11 -13.61 -10.50
CA ILE A 231 4.32 -14.51 -9.66
C ILE A 231 4.11 -15.80 -10.46
N PRO A 232 4.77 -16.90 -10.11
CA PRO A 232 4.50 -18.20 -10.74
C PRO A 232 3.09 -18.67 -10.40
N ILE A 233 2.35 -19.15 -11.38
CA ILE A 233 1.09 -19.86 -11.17
C ILE A 233 1.43 -21.33 -10.98
N THR A 234 1.39 -21.81 -9.74
CA THR A 234 1.93 -23.14 -9.41
C THR A 234 1.45 -23.62 -8.04
N ASP A 235 1.30 -24.93 -7.90
CA ASP A 235 1.03 -25.62 -6.63
C ASP A 235 2.32 -26.06 -5.91
N ARG A 236 3.49 -25.67 -6.43
CA ARG A 236 4.76 -25.99 -5.75
C ARG A 236 4.83 -25.27 -4.41
N PRO A 237 5.39 -25.92 -3.38
CA PRO A 237 5.58 -25.27 -2.08
C PRO A 237 6.50 -24.05 -2.20
N HIS A 238 6.39 -23.16 -1.21
CA HIS A 238 7.32 -22.05 -1.05
C HIS A 238 8.76 -22.55 -0.87
N LEU A 239 9.70 -21.66 -1.15
CA LEU A 239 11.11 -21.90 -0.89
C LEU A 239 11.35 -22.27 0.59
N PRO A 240 12.40 -23.05 0.91
CA PRO A 240 12.79 -23.28 2.29
C PRO A 240 12.96 -21.96 3.06
N GLY A 241 12.52 -21.92 4.34
CA GLY A 241 12.45 -20.69 5.14
C GLY A 241 13.77 -19.93 5.35
N HIS A 242 14.93 -20.56 5.06
CA HIS A 242 16.23 -19.90 5.08
C HIS A 242 16.54 -19.11 3.80
N ILE A 243 15.78 -19.32 2.71
CA ILE A 243 15.90 -18.56 1.46
C ILE A 243 14.87 -17.42 1.53
N ARG A 244 15.34 -16.23 1.86
CA ARG A 244 14.50 -15.05 2.05
C ARG A 244 14.77 -14.00 0.99
N GLN A 245 13.71 -13.32 0.57
CA GLN A 245 13.76 -12.29 -0.47
C GLN A 245 13.13 -11.00 0.04
N ARG A 246 13.55 -9.86 -0.50
CA ARG A 246 13.01 -8.55 -0.10
C ARG A 246 11.50 -8.46 -0.32
N TYR A 247 11.02 -8.97 -1.46
CA TYR A 247 9.60 -8.97 -1.81
C TYR A 247 8.93 -10.32 -1.54
N GLY A 248 9.55 -11.15 -0.72
CA GLY A 248 9.07 -12.48 -0.39
C GLY A 248 9.12 -13.45 -1.57
N ASP A 249 8.73 -14.69 -1.30
CA ASP A 249 8.54 -15.76 -2.26
C ASP A 249 7.03 -15.88 -2.56
N ALA A 250 6.62 -15.51 -3.77
CA ALA A 250 5.23 -15.48 -4.17
C ALA A 250 4.80 -16.77 -4.89
N ARG A 251 3.59 -17.25 -4.63
CA ARG A 251 2.91 -18.33 -5.36
C ARG A 251 1.49 -17.89 -5.69
N GLY A 252 1.15 -17.99 -6.97
CA GLY A 252 -0.18 -17.65 -7.47
C GLY A 252 -1.01 -18.89 -7.80
N ARG A 253 -2.30 -18.80 -7.54
CA ARG A 253 -3.30 -19.78 -7.99
C ARG A 253 -4.58 -19.07 -8.37
N TRP A 254 -5.37 -19.71 -9.22
CA TRP A 254 -6.70 -19.21 -9.58
C TRP A 254 -7.78 -19.83 -8.69
N GLU A 255 -8.59 -19.01 -8.07
CA GLU A 255 -9.82 -19.38 -7.36
C GLU A 255 -11.01 -18.77 -8.11
N GLY A 256 -11.61 -19.50 -9.04
CA GLY A 256 -12.61 -18.96 -9.97
C GLY A 256 -12.03 -17.85 -10.84
N ASP A 257 -12.56 -16.62 -10.70
CA ASP A 257 -12.10 -15.45 -11.44
C ASP A 257 -11.12 -14.58 -10.63
N THR A 258 -10.66 -15.06 -9.49
CA THR A 258 -9.73 -14.37 -8.61
C THR A 258 -8.33 -14.99 -8.68
N LEU A 259 -7.31 -14.19 -8.96
CA LEU A 259 -5.92 -14.56 -8.71
C LEU A 259 -5.63 -14.39 -7.23
N VAL A 260 -5.28 -15.47 -6.55
CA VAL A 260 -4.82 -15.47 -5.17
C VAL A 260 -3.32 -15.65 -5.16
N VAL A 261 -2.61 -14.75 -4.48
CA VAL A 261 -1.15 -14.77 -4.36
C VAL A 261 -0.79 -14.86 -2.89
N GLU A 262 -0.14 -15.96 -2.52
CA GLU A 262 0.43 -16.14 -1.20
C GLU A 262 1.91 -15.75 -1.22
N ILE A 263 2.37 -15.00 -0.21
CA ILE A 263 3.73 -14.49 -0.18
C ILE A 263 4.30 -14.65 1.23
N THR A 264 5.43 -15.34 1.31
CA THR A 264 6.17 -15.62 2.55
C THR A 264 7.67 -15.34 2.35
N ASN A 265 8.51 -15.74 3.29
CA ASN A 265 9.97 -15.68 3.18
C ASN A 265 10.53 -14.27 2.91
N PHE A 266 9.98 -13.28 3.58
CA PHE A 266 10.52 -11.93 3.57
C PHE A 266 11.84 -11.83 4.33
N THR A 267 12.66 -10.85 3.99
CA THR A 267 13.88 -10.54 4.73
C THR A 267 13.61 -9.64 5.93
N GLN A 268 14.53 -9.57 6.88
CA GLN A 268 14.52 -8.60 7.98
C GLN A 268 14.57 -7.13 7.51
N LYS A 269 14.95 -6.90 6.25
CA LYS A 269 14.98 -5.56 5.63
C LYS A 269 13.60 -5.09 5.17
N THR A 270 12.60 -5.96 5.18
CA THR A 270 11.20 -5.63 4.95
C THR A 270 10.67 -4.90 6.20
N ASN A 271 9.83 -3.89 5.98
CA ASN A 271 9.14 -3.21 7.08
C ASN A 271 7.74 -2.79 6.60
N VAL A 272 6.73 -3.48 7.11
CA VAL A 272 5.31 -3.16 6.87
C VAL A 272 4.66 -2.91 8.22
N HIS A 273 4.56 -1.65 8.61
CA HIS A 273 4.03 -1.24 9.92
C HIS A 273 4.70 -1.96 11.11
N GLY A 274 5.99 -2.30 10.99
CA GLY A 274 6.77 -3.01 11.98
C GLY A 274 6.93 -4.51 11.73
N SER A 275 6.15 -5.09 10.82
CA SER A 275 6.31 -6.48 10.37
C SER A 275 7.50 -6.64 9.44
N ARG A 276 8.23 -7.73 9.56
CA ARG A 276 9.49 -7.99 8.85
C ARG A 276 9.54 -9.41 8.26
N GLU A 277 10.46 -10.24 8.73
CA GLU A 277 10.71 -11.59 8.19
C GLU A 277 9.58 -12.59 8.38
N ASP A 278 8.69 -12.36 9.34
CA ASP A 278 7.53 -13.20 9.62
C ASP A 278 6.25 -12.71 8.95
N LEU A 279 6.40 -11.68 8.09
CA LEU A 279 5.30 -11.17 7.27
C LEU A 279 4.78 -12.28 6.34
N HIS A 280 3.48 -12.47 6.36
CA HIS A 280 2.73 -13.31 5.44
C HIS A 280 1.64 -12.46 4.78
N LEU A 281 1.61 -12.46 3.47
CA LEU A 281 0.61 -11.73 2.68
C LEU A 281 -0.23 -12.70 1.86
N ILE A 282 -1.53 -12.43 1.81
CA ILE A 282 -2.46 -13.10 0.90
C ILE A 282 -3.13 -12.01 0.07
N GLU A 283 -2.70 -11.87 -1.18
CA GLU A 283 -3.26 -10.89 -2.11
C GLU A 283 -4.31 -11.56 -3.00
N ARG A 284 -5.37 -10.80 -3.32
CA ARG A 284 -6.46 -11.21 -4.21
C ARG A 284 -6.70 -10.14 -5.26
N TYR A 285 -6.61 -10.53 -6.51
CA TYR A 285 -6.86 -9.69 -7.67
C TYR A 285 -8.05 -10.24 -8.44
N GLN A 286 -9.07 -9.43 -8.63
CA GLN A 286 -10.26 -9.80 -9.39
C GLN A 286 -10.68 -8.67 -10.32
N ARG A 287 -10.76 -8.93 -11.61
CA ARG A 287 -11.33 -7.98 -12.54
C ARG A 287 -12.86 -8.04 -12.44
N ILE A 288 -13.46 -6.96 -11.93
CA ILE A 288 -14.91 -6.88 -11.71
C ILE A 288 -15.64 -6.59 -13.03
N ASN A 289 -15.08 -5.73 -13.86
CA ASN A 289 -15.60 -5.36 -15.17
C ASN A 289 -14.45 -4.93 -16.10
N ALA A 290 -14.78 -4.34 -17.27
CA ALA A 290 -13.78 -3.93 -18.25
C ALA A 290 -12.78 -2.90 -17.69
N GLU A 291 -13.22 -2.04 -16.78
CA GLU A 291 -12.50 -0.86 -16.30
C GLU A 291 -12.09 -0.93 -14.83
N THR A 292 -12.50 -1.98 -14.08
CA THR A 292 -12.26 -2.05 -12.64
C THR A 292 -11.58 -3.35 -12.23
N LEU A 293 -10.46 -3.22 -11.52
CA LEU A 293 -9.74 -4.30 -10.85
C LEU A 293 -9.90 -4.14 -9.33
N SER A 294 -10.52 -5.11 -8.67
CA SER A 294 -10.55 -5.21 -7.21
C SER A 294 -9.24 -5.82 -6.72
N TYR A 295 -8.68 -5.22 -5.69
CA TYR A 295 -7.53 -5.72 -4.98
C TYR A 295 -7.84 -5.81 -3.49
N GLN A 296 -7.49 -6.93 -2.88
CA GLN A 296 -7.51 -7.10 -1.44
C GLN A 296 -6.19 -7.71 -0.99
N VAL A 297 -5.75 -7.36 0.19
CA VAL A 297 -4.59 -7.98 0.83
C VAL A 297 -4.87 -8.22 2.29
N THR A 298 -4.61 -9.46 2.73
CA THR A 298 -4.58 -9.82 4.14
C THR A 298 -3.13 -9.83 4.60
N ILE A 299 -2.87 -9.16 5.71
CA ILE A 299 -1.57 -9.02 6.36
C ILE A 299 -1.61 -9.85 7.63
N GLU A 300 -0.69 -10.80 7.74
CA GLU A 300 -0.55 -11.68 8.88
C GLU A 300 0.89 -11.62 9.39
N ASP A 301 1.06 -11.37 10.67
CA ASP A 301 2.32 -11.49 11.39
C ASP A 301 2.02 -11.53 12.88
N PRO A 302 1.91 -12.74 13.47
CA PRO A 302 1.60 -12.89 14.89
C PRO A 302 2.72 -12.44 15.82
N THR A 303 3.94 -12.18 15.29
CA THR A 303 5.05 -11.61 16.07
C THR A 303 4.97 -10.08 16.14
N THR A 304 4.16 -9.47 15.28
CA THR A 304 4.01 -8.03 15.20
C THR A 304 2.61 -7.56 15.59
N PHE A 305 1.56 -8.21 15.09
CA PHE A 305 0.17 -7.79 15.32
C PHE A 305 -0.59 -8.79 16.19
N THR A 306 -1.51 -8.28 17.01
CA THR A 306 -2.37 -9.13 17.87
C THR A 306 -3.39 -9.94 17.06
N ARG A 307 -3.65 -9.59 15.81
CA ARG A 307 -4.46 -10.32 14.83
C ARG A 307 -4.08 -9.90 13.41
N SER A 308 -4.50 -10.69 12.41
CA SER A 308 -4.44 -10.30 11.02
C SER A 308 -5.41 -9.17 10.69
N PHE A 309 -5.14 -8.46 9.59
CA PHE A 309 -6.04 -7.44 9.05
C PHE A 309 -6.07 -7.47 7.54
N THR A 310 -7.18 -7.03 6.96
CA THR A 310 -7.38 -7.00 5.51
C THR A 310 -7.67 -5.59 5.04
N ALA A 311 -6.97 -5.17 3.99
CA ALA A 311 -7.23 -3.93 3.28
C ALA A 311 -7.71 -4.21 1.87
N ALA A 312 -8.53 -3.31 1.33
CA ALA A 312 -9.10 -3.43 -0.01
C ALA A 312 -9.09 -2.09 -0.74
N GLN A 313 -8.88 -2.18 -2.06
CA GLN A 313 -8.89 -1.04 -2.97
C GLN A 313 -9.36 -1.46 -4.36
N GLU A 314 -9.98 -0.54 -5.08
CA GLU A 314 -10.31 -0.72 -6.48
C GLU A 314 -9.39 0.15 -7.34
N PHE A 315 -9.00 -0.38 -8.49
CA PHE A 315 -8.16 0.28 -9.47
C PHE A 315 -8.94 0.45 -10.76
N THR A 316 -8.72 1.58 -11.42
CA THR A 316 -9.31 1.89 -12.71
C THR A 316 -8.30 1.65 -13.82
N LYS A 317 -8.77 1.10 -14.93
CA LYS A 317 -7.94 0.85 -16.10
C LYS A 317 -7.60 2.18 -16.80
N HIS A 318 -6.32 2.39 -17.08
CA HIS A 318 -5.88 3.52 -17.88
C HIS A 318 -6.29 3.34 -19.34
N SER A 319 -6.69 4.43 -19.98
CA SER A 319 -7.01 4.45 -21.40
C SER A 319 -5.77 4.15 -22.26
N ALA A 320 -5.97 3.74 -23.51
CA ALA A 320 -4.87 3.48 -24.42
C ALA A 320 -3.99 4.72 -24.70
N ARG A 321 -4.51 5.93 -24.51
CA ARG A 321 -3.75 7.18 -24.64
C ARG A 321 -2.85 7.47 -23.44
N GLU A 322 -3.27 7.03 -22.26
CA GLU A 322 -2.54 7.14 -20.98
C GLU A 322 -1.73 5.91 -20.68
N ASN A 323 -1.75 4.93 -21.59
CA ASN A 323 -1.08 3.65 -21.47
C ASN A 323 0.45 3.79 -21.64
N GLN A 324 1.04 4.71 -20.89
CA GLN A 324 2.47 4.95 -20.87
C GLN A 324 2.99 4.69 -19.47
N VAL A 325 3.90 3.72 -19.39
CA VAL A 325 4.69 3.46 -18.19
C VAL A 325 6.11 3.87 -18.53
N PHE A 326 6.62 4.83 -17.80
CA PHE A 326 7.98 5.31 -17.97
C PHE A 326 8.94 4.50 -17.12
N GLU A 327 10.16 4.34 -17.62
CA GLU A 327 11.22 3.75 -16.82
C GLU A 327 11.56 4.67 -15.64
N GLY A 328 11.64 4.07 -14.45
CA GLY A 328 12.07 4.79 -13.26
C GLY A 328 13.56 5.09 -13.31
N GLY A 329 13.92 6.37 -13.28
CA GLY A 329 15.31 6.85 -13.28
C GLY A 329 15.80 7.22 -11.88
N CYS A 330 15.63 6.34 -10.88
CA CYS A 330 16.15 6.62 -9.54
C CYS A 330 17.68 6.51 -9.53
N HIS A 331 18.35 7.55 -9.05
CA HIS A 331 19.79 7.55 -8.82
C HIS A 331 20.08 7.45 -7.32
N GLU A 332 20.79 6.41 -6.93
CA GLU A 332 21.34 6.32 -5.59
C GLU A 332 22.29 7.49 -5.32
N GLY A 333 22.10 8.14 -4.18
CA GLY A 333 23.03 9.19 -3.75
C GLY A 333 22.96 10.50 -4.53
N CYS A 334 21.84 10.81 -5.16
CA CYS A 334 21.63 12.09 -5.84
C CYS A 334 22.00 13.30 -4.96
N LEU A 335 21.78 13.20 -3.65
CA LEU A 335 22.20 14.22 -2.66
C LEU A 335 23.67 14.12 -2.25
N LEU A 336 24.31 12.96 -2.38
CA LEU A 336 25.73 12.79 -2.04
C LEU A 336 26.64 13.53 -3.01
N TYR A 337 26.28 13.58 -4.30
CA TYR A 337 27.05 14.28 -5.32
C TYR A 337 26.85 15.80 -5.31
N THR A 338 25.78 16.29 -4.70
CA THR A 338 25.49 17.72 -4.60
C THR A 338 26.01 18.34 -3.31
N SER A 339 26.21 17.59 -2.24
CA SER A 339 26.75 18.09 -0.97
C SER A 339 28.28 18.29 -1.00
N ASP A 340 28.98 17.54 -1.84
CA ASP A 340 30.44 17.68 -2.01
C ASP A 340 30.82 18.76 -3.05
N ALA A 341 29.84 19.34 -3.74
CA ALA A 341 30.03 20.41 -4.72
C ALA A 341 29.78 21.81 -4.15
N ALA A 342 29.44 21.92 -2.87
CA ALA A 342 29.26 23.16 -2.13
C ALA A 342 30.35 23.31 -1.07
#